data_e77167922a901fc2e6fd645745913d2d
#
_entry.id   e77167922a901fc2e6fd645745913d2d
#
_cell.length_a   1.000
_cell.length_b   1.000
_cell.length_c   1.000
_cell.angle_alpha   90.00
_cell.angle_beta   90.00
_cell.angle_gamma   90.00
#
_symmetry.space_group_name_H-M   'P 1'
#
loop_
_entity.id
_entity.type
_entity.pdbx_description
1 polymer ?
#
loop_
_entity_poly.entity_id
_entity_poly.type
_entity_poly.pdbx_seq_one_letter_code
_entity_poly.pdbx_strand_id
1 'polypeptide(L)'
;MNGTSIVNSKVKKLMQEYYGELAIQFLPCICNQFKEHEIELWLLNVCEYHDVLDLNNSICKKTHTLQGEEVIRSVKKYAFKKEAFNLDIFKIYLGSSKYTTCLFVSDRFKKIMEESNVTGLALENVYSI
;
A
#
# COMPACT_ATOMS: atom_id res chain seq x y z
N MET A 1 -0.20 -5.03 -8.79
CA MET A 1 -1.23 -4.04 -8.45
C MET A 1 -0.67 -2.64 -8.64
N ASN A 2 -1.40 -1.75 -9.27
CA ASN A 2 -0.88 -0.47 -9.76
C ASN A 2 -0.90 0.66 -8.73
N GLY A 3 -0.72 0.38 -7.46
CA GLY A 3 -0.68 1.41 -6.41
C GLY A 3 -2.00 2.08 -6.10
N THR A 4 -3.07 1.74 -6.79
CA THR A 4 -4.43 2.22 -6.53
C THR A 4 -5.31 1.05 -6.13
N SER A 5 -6.16 1.25 -5.14
CA SER A 5 -7.09 0.24 -4.66
C SER A 5 -8.49 0.82 -4.58
N ILE A 6 -9.46 0.01 -4.93
CA ILE A 6 -10.87 0.40 -4.84
C ILE A 6 -11.48 -0.33 -3.64
N VAL A 7 -12.14 0.41 -2.78
CA VAL A 7 -12.76 -0.11 -1.57
C VAL A 7 -14.24 0.25 -1.52
N ASN A 8 -15.03 -0.56 -0.82
CA ASN A 8 -16.43 -0.26 -0.59
C ASN A 8 -16.61 0.62 0.66
N SER A 9 -17.83 1.02 0.95
CA SER A 9 -18.15 1.90 2.09
C SER A 9 -17.81 1.26 3.43
N LYS A 10 -17.92 -0.05 3.56
CA LYS A 10 -17.58 -0.77 4.80
C LYS A 10 -16.09 -0.64 5.11
N VAL A 11 -15.23 -0.89 4.12
CA VAL A 11 -13.78 -0.74 4.28
C VAL A 11 -13.40 0.71 4.53
N LYS A 12 -14.01 1.65 3.80
CA LYS A 12 -13.79 3.08 4.03
C LYS A 12 -14.06 3.48 5.47
N LYS A 13 -15.20 3.07 6.02
CA LYS A 13 -15.57 3.38 7.41
C LYS A 13 -14.60 2.78 8.42
N LEU A 14 -14.19 1.52 8.22
CA LEU A 14 -13.20 0.88 9.07
C LEU A 14 -11.87 1.60 9.06
N MET A 15 -11.40 1.99 7.88
CA MET A 15 -10.14 2.71 7.75
C MET A 15 -10.20 4.10 8.37
N GLN A 16 -11.33 4.80 8.26
CA GLN A 16 -11.53 6.09 8.92
C GLN A 16 -11.57 5.95 10.43
N GLU A 17 -12.12 4.87 10.95
CA GLU A 17 -12.19 4.60 12.38
C GLU A 17 -10.80 4.31 12.97
N TYR A 18 -10.03 3.44 12.33
CA TYR A 18 -8.73 2.98 12.87
C TYR A 18 -7.55 3.83 12.41
N TYR A 19 -7.65 4.46 11.24
CA TYR A 19 -6.53 5.15 10.59
C TYR A 19 -6.90 6.57 10.12
N GLY A 20 -7.89 7.19 10.74
CA GLY A 20 -8.36 8.51 10.35
C GLY A 20 -7.34 9.64 10.47
N GLU A 21 -6.27 9.44 11.25
CA GLU A 21 -5.19 10.41 11.42
C GLU A 21 -4.12 10.31 10.33
N LEU A 22 -4.12 9.23 9.56
CA LEU A 22 -3.16 9.04 8.47
C LEU A 22 -3.56 9.84 7.24
N ALA A 23 -2.57 10.16 6.40
CA ALA A 23 -2.80 10.86 5.14
C ALA A 23 -3.38 9.90 4.09
N ILE A 24 -4.65 9.56 4.25
CA ILE A 24 -5.39 8.67 3.36
C ILE A 24 -6.55 9.46 2.74
N GLN A 25 -6.65 9.40 1.41
CA GLN A 25 -7.73 10.02 0.67
C GLN A 25 -8.66 8.94 0.12
N PHE A 26 -9.96 9.22 0.18
CA PHE A 26 -10.99 8.39 -0.44
C PHE A 26 -11.68 9.23 -1.51
N LEU A 27 -11.50 8.84 -2.77
CA LEU A 27 -12.08 9.52 -3.90
C LEU A 27 -13.28 8.72 -4.42
N PRO A 28 -14.47 9.34 -4.59
CA PRO A 28 -15.62 8.60 -5.09
C PRO A 28 -15.37 8.05 -6.49
N CYS A 29 -15.78 6.81 -6.69
CA CYS A 29 -15.70 6.15 -7.99
C CYS A 29 -17.10 5.91 -8.54
N ILE A 30 -17.28 6.17 -9.83
CA ILE A 30 -18.51 5.83 -10.55
C ILE A 30 -18.21 4.62 -11.42
N CYS A 31 -18.89 3.50 -11.14
CA CYS A 31 -18.78 2.31 -11.96
C CYS A 31 -20.10 2.10 -12.70
N ASN A 32 -20.06 2.18 -14.02
CA ASN A 32 -21.27 2.05 -14.85
C ASN A 32 -21.91 0.66 -14.74
N GLN A 33 -21.12 -0.36 -14.42
CA GLN A 33 -21.64 -1.74 -14.28
C GLN A 33 -22.52 -1.91 -13.04
N PHE A 34 -22.34 -1.04 -12.02
CA PHE A 34 -23.03 -1.16 -10.75
C PHE A 34 -24.04 -0.02 -10.52
N LYS A 35 -24.32 0.76 -11.54
CA LYS A 35 -25.17 1.94 -11.44
C LYS A 35 -26.59 1.63 -10.94
N GLU A 36 -27.10 0.45 -11.27
CA GLU A 36 -28.43 -0.01 -10.87
C GLU A 36 -28.48 -0.55 -9.44
N HIS A 37 -27.32 -0.83 -8.85
CA HIS A 37 -27.22 -1.47 -7.53
C HIS A 37 -26.84 -0.49 -6.41
N GLU A 38 -26.68 0.79 -6.72
CA GLU A 38 -26.30 1.84 -5.76
C GLU A 38 -25.07 1.48 -4.89
N ILE A 39 -24.11 0.75 -5.47
CA ILE A 39 -22.88 0.39 -4.78
C ILE A 39 -21.95 1.58 -4.78
N GLU A 40 -21.62 2.06 -3.59
CA GLU A 40 -20.62 3.11 -3.41
C GLU A 40 -19.22 2.51 -3.39
N LEU A 41 -18.38 2.97 -4.31
CA LEU A 41 -16.97 2.57 -4.38
C LEU A 41 -16.10 3.81 -4.23
N TRP A 42 -14.94 3.61 -3.61
CA TRP A 42 -13.98 4.66 -3.31
C TRP A 42 -12.59 4.26 -3.78
N LEU A 43 -11.92 5.17 -4.47
CA LEU A 43 -10.51 5.01 -4.78
C LEU A 43 -9.70 5.36 -3.54
N LEU A 44 -8.92 4.41 -3.06
CA LEU A 44 -8.06 4.58 -1.91
C LEU A 44 -6.71 5.15 -2.37
N ASN A 45 -6.35 6.30 -1.84
CA ASN A 45 -5.04 6.90 -2.07
C ASN A 45 -4.33 7.11 -0.74
N VAL A 46 -3.31 6.31 -0.49
CA VAL A 46 -2.48 6.43 0.70
C VAL A 46 -1.32 7.37 0.39
N CYS A 47 -1.27 8.47 1.12
CA CYS A 47 -0.26 9.52 0.93
C CYS A 47 0.91 9.41 1.91
N GLU A 48 0.93 8.38 2.75
CA GLU A 48 2.01 8.12 3.71
C GLU A 48 3.14 7.34 3.04
N TYR A 49 4.27 8.00 2.84
CA TYR A 49 5.50 7.40 2.33
C TYR A 49 6.56 7.40 3.41
N HIS A 50 7.21 6.27 3.60
CA HIS A 50 8.22 6.10 4.63
C HIS A 50 9.50 5.48 4.07
N ASP A 51 10.64 5.95 4.54
CA ASP A 51 11.95 5.40 4.21
C ASP A 51 12.26 4.24 5.17
N VAL A 52 11.57 3.13 4.97
CA VAL A 52 11.64 1.96 5.85
C VAL A 52 12.13 0.69 5.15
N LEU A 53 12.47 0.76 3.87
CA LEU A 53 13.06 -0.37 3.16
C LEU A 53 14.56 -0.43 3.45
N ASP A 54 15.01 -1.58 3.94
CA ASP A 54 16.44 -1.83 4.14
C ASP A 54 17.04 -2.28 2.82
N LEU A 55 17.66 -1.35 2.11
CA LEU A 55 18.24 -1.61 0.78
C LEU A 55 19.41 -2.58 0.82
N ASN A 56 20.14 -2.63 1.94
CA ASN A 56 21.30 -3.51 2.07
C ASN A 56 20.89 -4.98 2.17
N ASN A 57 19.75 -5.26 2.77
CA ASN A 57 19.24 -6.62 2.98
C ASN A 57 18.11 -6.99 2.00
N SER A 58 17.62 -6.04 1.22
CA SER A 58 16.63 -6.28 0.17
C SER A 58 17.30 -6.70 -1.12
N ILE A 59 16.59 -7.46 -1.95
CA ILE A 59 17.05 -7.83 -3.30
C ILE A 59 16.29 -6.98 -4.30
N CYS A 60 17.01 -6.11 -4.98
CA CYS A 60 16.43 -5.12 -5.90
C CYS A 60 16.97 -5.32 -7.31
N LYS A 61 16.12 -5.01 -8.29
CA LYS A 61 16.54 -4.88 -9.68
C LYS A 61 16.98 -3.45 -9.92
N LYS A 62 18.25 -3.27 -10.32
CA LYS A 62 18.84 -1.97 -10.52
C LYS A 62 19.19 -1.74 -11.98
N THR A 63 19.11 -0.50 -12.42
CA THR A 63 19.58 -0.06 -13.72
C THR A 63 20.41 1.21 -13.56
N HIS A 64 21.13 1.62 -14.60
CA HIS A 64 21.90 2.86 -14.60
C HIS A 64 21.34 3.81 -15.65
N THR A 65 21.31 5.10 -15.33
CA THR A 65 20.97 6.14 -16.29
C THR A 65 22.13 6.36 -17.26
N LEU A 66 21.91 7.16 -18.29
CA LEU A 66 22.96 7.54 -19.24
C LEU A 66 24.11 8.26 -18.56
N GLN A 67 23.85 8.93 -17.43
CA GLN A 67 24.87 9.61 -16.63
C GLN A 67 25.56 8.68 -15.64
N GLY A 68 25.20 7.39 -15.63
CA GLY A 68 25.79 6.40 -14.73
C GLY A 68 25.17 6.33 -13.34
N GLU A 69 24.10 7.07 -13.08
CA GLU A 69 23.39 7.01 -11.80
C GLU A 69 22.63 5.70 -11.64
N GLU A 70 22.76 5.07 -10.47
CA GLU A 70 22.03 3.85 -10.15
C GLU A 70 20.58 4.16 -9.83
N VAL A 71 19.67 3.43 -10.46
CA VAL A 71 18.23 3.55 -10.24
C VAL A 71 17.66 2.19 -9.89
N ILE A 72 16.91 2.12 -8.81
CA ILE A 72 16.20 0.92 -8.39
C ILE A 72 14.87 0.86 -9.14
N ARG A 73 14.67 -0.21 -9.91
CA ARG A 73 13.47 -0.39 -10.74
C ARG A 73 12.37 -1.20 -10.05
N SER A 74 12.77 -2.22 -9.31
CA SER A 74 11.83 -3.07 -8.60
C SER A 74 12.52 -3.77 -7.44
N VAL A 75 11.71 -4.34 -6.55
CA VAL A 75 12.21 -5.10 -5.41
C VAL A 75 11.73 -6.55 -5.58
N LYS A 76 12.67 -7.49 -5.59
CA LYS A 76 12.36 -8.91 -5.66
C LYS A 76 12.12 -9.52 -4.29
N LYS A 77 12.87 -9.05 -3.30
CA LYS A 77 12.74 -9.51 -1.92
C LYS A 77 12.87 -8.31 -1.00
N TYR A 78 11.86 -8.13 -0.16
CA TYR A 78 11.78 -7.00 0.75
C TYR A 78 12.42 -7.32 2.09
N ALA A 79 13.24 -6.41 2.58
CA ALA A 79 13.69 -6.37 3.96
C ALA A 79 13.36 -5.00 4.51
N PHE A 80 12.66 -4.95 5.63
CA PHE A 80 12.22 -3.70 6.22
C PHE A 80 13.07 -3.32 7.42
N LYS A 81 13.27 -2.01 7.59
CA LYS A 81 13.85 -1.47 8.81
C LYS A 81 12.89 -1.70 9.97
N LYS A 82 13.43 -1.68 11.18
CA LYS A 82 12.67 -1.90 12.40
C LYS A 82 11.48 -0.94 12.55
N GLU A 83 11.62 0.29 12.11
CA GLU A 83 10.59 1.32 12.17
C GLU A 83 9.33 0.96 11.40
N ALA A 84 9.44 0.10 10.39
CA ALA A 84 8.28 -0.35 9.62
C ALA A 84 7.27 -1.13 10.45
N PHE A 85 7.70 -1.80 11.51
CA PHE A 85 6.82 -2.61 12.35
C PHE A 85 5.80 -1.80 13.14
N ASN A 86 5.99 -0.49 13.22
CA ASN A 86 5.03 0.42 13.86
C ASN A 86 4.00 1.00 12.89
N LEU A 87 4.11 0.68 11.60
CA LEU A 87 3.23 1.18 10.57
C LEU A 87 2.19 0.13 10.19
N ASP A 88 0.95 0.54 10.04
CA ASP A 88 -0.15 -0.36 9.67
C ASP A 88 -0.51 -0.29 8.20
N ILE A 89 -0.42 0.88 7.58
CA ILE A 89 -0.67 1.08 6.17
C ILE A 89 0.27 2.18 5.65
N PHE A 90 1.04 1.88 4.61
CA PHE A 90 2.05 2.81 4.13
C PHE A 90 2.54 2.47 2.73
N LYS A 91 3.16 3.44 2.11
CA LYS A 91 3.97 3.27 0.90
C LYS A 91 5.41 3.57 1.24
N ILE A 92 6.33 3.16 0.39
CA ILE A 92 7.77 3.28 0.67
C ILE A 92 8.48 4.14 -0.36
N TYR A 93 9.69 4.57 0.01
CA TYR A 93 10.67 5.11 -0.91
C TYR A 93 11.61 4.00 -1.37
N LEU A 94 11.98 4.02 -2.64
CA LEU A 94 13.11 3.24 -3.17
C LEU A 94 14.28 4.22 -3.35
N GLY A 95 15.15 4.30 -2.35
CA GLY A 95 16.16 5.33 -2.30
C GLY A 95 15.52 6.72 -2.20
N SER A 96 15.74 7.59 -3.17
CA SER A 96 15.15 8.92 -3.20
C SER A 96 13.80 9.00 -3.94
N SER A 97 13.35 7.91 -4.56
CA SER A 97 12.14 7.89 -5.38
C SER A 97 10.98 7.26 -4.64
N LYS A 98 9.77 7.78 -4.86
CA LYS A 98 8.54 7.20 -4.33
C LYS A 98 8.22 5.91 -5.07
N TYR A 99 7.95 4.85 -4.33
CA TYR A 99 7.49 3.58 -4.89
C TYR A 99 5.97 3.53 -4.83
N THR A 100 5.33 3.83 -5.95
CA THR A 100 3.88 3.99 -6.04
C THR A 100 3.14 2.69 -6.39
N THR A 101 3.88 1.65 -6.76
CA THR A 101 3.31 0.40 -7.28
C THR A 101 2.64 -0.44 -6.20
N CYS A 102 3.18 -0.47 -5.00
CA CYS A 102 2.70 -1.33 -3.92
C CYS A 102 2.28 -0.53 -2.70
N LEU A 103 1.20 -0.99 -2.10
CA LEU A 103 0.74 -0.56 -0.79
C LEU A 103 1.05 -1.67 0.21
N PHE A 104 1.66 -1.32 1.32
CA PHE A 104 2.03 -2.27 2.37
C PHE A 104 1.10 -2.12 3.57
N VAL A 105 0.72 -3.25 4.14
CA VAL A 105 -0.12 -3.28 5.33
C VAL A 105 0.49 -4.23 6.37
N SER A 106 0.21 -3.96 7.64
CA SER A 106 0.67 -4.79 8.73
C SER A 106 -0.24 -6.01 8.95
N ASP A 107 0.24 -6.95 9.76
CA ASP A 107 -0.60 -8.06 10.24
C ASP A 107 -1.77 -7.55 11.08
N ARG A 108 -1.59 -6.45 11.81
CA ARG A 108 -2.67 -5.80 12.57
C ARG A 108 -3.79 -5.34 11.64
N PHE A 109 -3.45 -4.70 10.53
CA PHE A 109 -4.43 -4.29 9.51
C PHE A 109 -5.20 -5.50 8.97
N LYS A 110 -4.48 -6.53 8.59
CA LYS A 110 -5.08 -7.78 8.09
C LYS A 110 -6.06 -8.37 9.10
N LYS A 111 -5.67 -8.44 10.36
CA LYS A 111 -6.49 -8.97 11.43
C LYS A 111 -7.76 -8.15 11.64
N ILE A 112 -7.67 -6.82 11.63
CA ILE A 112 -8.84 -5.94 11.75
C ILE A 112 -9.83 -6.20 10.62
N MET A 113 -9.33 -6.33 9.39
CA MET A 113 -10.18 -6.58 8.23
C MET A 113 -10.85 -7.96 8.29
N GLU A 114 -10.11 -8.98 8.70
CA GLU A 114 -10.64 -10.34 8.86
C GLU A 114 -11.71 -10.42 9.96
N GLU A 115 -11.46 -9.82 11.11
CA GLU A 115 -12.41 -9.78 12.23
C GLU A 115 -13.67 -8.99 11.90
N SER A 116 -13.58 -8.05 10.98
CA SER A 116 -14.71 -7.25 10.51
C SER A 116 -15.44 -7.88 9.32
N ASN A 117 -15.10 -9.10 8.96
CA ASN A 117 -15.70 -9.85 7.85
C ASN A 117 -15.57 -9.12 6.50
N VAL A 118 -14.47 -8.43 6.28
CA VAL A 118 -14.16 -7.81 5.00
C VAL A 118 -13.73 -8.88 4.01
N THR A 119 -14.33 -8.89 2.82
CA THR A 119 -13.99 -9.80 1.74
C THR A 119 -13.42 -9.04 0.55
N GLY A 120 -12.78 -9.74 -0.36
CA GLY A 120 -12.25 -9.15 -1.59
C GLY A 120 -10.88 -8.50 -1.46
N LEU A 121 -10.22 -8.62 -0.31
CA LEU A 121 -8.84 -8.16 -0.15
C LEU A 121 -7.87 -9.27 -0.56
N ALA A 122 -7.02 -8.98 -1.53
CA ALA A 122 -5.94 -9.86 -1.94
C ALA A 122 -4.63 -9.36 -1.32
N LEU A 123 -4.16 -10.04 -0.29
CA LEU A 123 -2.94 -9.69 0.42
C LEU A 123 -1.88 -10.77 0.17
N GLU A 124 -0.72 -10.34 -0.27
CA GLU A 124 0.43 -11.22 -0.47
C GLU A 124 1.42 -11.02 0.67
N ASN A 125 1.99 -12.13 1.15
CA ASN A 125 3.02 -12.06 2.16
C ASN A 125 4.31 -11.47 1.59
N VAL A 126 4.85 -10.49 2.29
CA VAL A 126 6.15 -9.91 2.00
C VAL A 126 7.10 -10.36 3.10
N TYR A 127 8.13 -11.12 2.74
CA TYR A 127 9.06 -11.64 3.71
C TYR A 127 10.05 -10.57 4.14
N SER A 128 10.06 -10.33 5.44
CA SER A 128 11.11 -9.56 6.09
C SER A 128 12.25 -10.51 6.42
N ILE A 129 13.43 -10.13 6.06
CA ILE A 129 14.62 -10.89 6.41
C ILE A 129 15.10 -10.49 7.81
#